data_88d35c1666b7c9a5caac92f439791b63
#
_entry.id   88d35c1666b7c9a5caac92f439791b63
#
_cell.length_a   1.000
_cell.length_b   1.000
_cell.length_c   1.000
_cell.angle_alpha   90.00
_cell.angle_beta   90.00
_cell.angle_gamma   90.00
#
_symmetry.space_group_name_H-M   'P 1'
#
loop_
_entity.id
_entity.type
_entity.pdbx_description
1 polymer ?
#
loop_
_entity_poly.entity_id
_entity_poly.type
_entity_poly.pdbx_seq_one_letter_code
_entity_poly.pdbx_strand_id
1 'polypeptide(L)'
;MSILMEKEIAVDKIIVANYAVFKALDDPIRGKIVQLLNKKQVNVVQITRRLKKLGYKKAVTTIRHHIEILKNSGLIEIIKIEESRGAITKYYGSSTRLLDFTLPSDFDENYSKIISKTSSKLDKVIGPILKNFSKTRKIQQINYNNYIVMEIMNRSMTSLLEKK
;
A
#
# COMPACT_ATOMS: atom_id res chain seq x y z
N MET A 1 -7.77 -26.09 36.91
CA MET A 1 -8.02 -25.18 35.78
C MET A 1 -7.76 -25.96 34.51
N SER A 2 -8.71 -26.12 33.61
CA SER A 2 -8.53 -26.86 32.36
C SER A 2 -8.35 -25.88 31.18
N ILE A 3 -7.32 -26.07 30.36
CA ILE A 3 -7.14 -25.34 29.10
C ILE A 3 -8.04 -26.01 28.06
N LEU A 4 -9.03 -25.27 27.55
CA LEU A 4 -9.99 -25.76 26.54
C LEU A 4 -9.45 -25.62 25.13
N MET A 5 -8.54 -24.67 24.89
CA MET A 5 -7.85 -24.45 23.62
C MET A 5 -6.54 -23.72 23.85
N GLU A 6 -5.49 -24.17 23.20
CA GLU A 6 -4.21 -23.49 23.11
C GLU A 6 -3.71 -23.58 21.66
N LYS A 7 -3.24 -22.48 21.10
CA LYS A 7 -2.70 -22.42 19.74
C LYS A 7 -1.40 -21.64 19.78
N GLU A 8 -0.36 -22.18 19.15
CA GLU A 8 0.86 -21.46 18.93
C GLU A 8 0.64 -20.30 17.93
N ILE A 9 1.20 -19.14 18.26
CA ILE A 9 1.11 -17.95 17.42
C ILE A 9 2.34 -17.87 16.55
N ALA A 10 2.14 -18.00 15.23
CA ALA A 10 3.17 -17.77 14.23
C ALA A 10 2.83 -16.52 13.40
N VAL A 11 3.84 -15.70 13.09
CA VAL A 11 3.69 -14.56 12.18
C VAL A 11 3.79 -15.06 10.75
N ASP A 12 2.70 -15.06 10.02
CA ASP A 12 2.60 -15.52 8.63
C ASP A 12 2.79 -14.40 7.59
N LYS A 13 2.61 -13.14 8.01
CA LYS A 13 2.83 -11.96 7.13
C LYS A 13 3.26 -10.73 7.90
N ILE A 14 4.05 -9.87 7.24
CA ILE A 14 4.45 -8.56 7.73
C ILE A 14 3.83 -7.50 6.84
N ILE A 15 3.09 -6.56 7.43
CA ILE A 15 2.50 -5.42 6.73
C ILE A 15 3.35 -4.19 6.99
N VAL A 16 3.79 -3.55 5.91
CA VAL A 16 4.60 -2.33 5.95
C VAL A 16 3.73 -1.14 5.61
N ALA A 17 3.44 -0.31 6.60
CA ALA A 17 2.80 0.99 6.39
C ALA A 17 3.10 1.91 7.59
N ASN A 18 3.22 3.20 7.35
CA ASN A 18 3.31 4.17 8.42
C ASN A 18 1.91 4.57 8.92
N TYR A 19 1.85 5.19 10.11
CA TYR A 19 0.60 5.60 10.73
C TYR A 19 -0.24 6.55 9.85
N ALA A 20 0.40 7.46 9.11
CA ALA A 20 -0.30 8.39 8.23
C ALA A 20 -1.03 7.67 7.09
N VAL A 21 -0.40 6.64 6.51
CA VAL A 21 -1.01 5.81 5.46
C VAL A 21 -2.17 4.99 6.01
N PHE A 22 -2.02 4.35 7.18
CA PHE A 22 -3.11 3.62 7.82
C PHE A 22 -4.32 4.53 8.06
N LYS A 23 -4.10 5.67 8.71
CA LYS A 23 -5.15 6.66 8.98
C LYS A 23 -5.78 7.21 7.70
N ALA A 24 -4.99 7.41 6.66
CA ALA A 24 -5.51 7.88 5.37
C ALA A 24 -6.39 6.84 4.67
N LEU A 25 -6.11 5.55 4.82
CA LEU A 25 -6.86 4.46 4.19
C LEU A 25 -8.01 3.90 5.04
N ASP A 26 -8.22 4.40 6.23
CA ASP A 26 -9.31 4.00 7.14
C ASP A 26 -10.72 4.27 6.57
N ASP A 27 -10.86 5.23 5.65
CA ASP A 27 -12.10 5.53 4.94
C ASP A 27 -12.13 4.81 3.57
N PRO A 28 -13.18 3.98 3.30
CA PRO A 28 -13.29 3.24 2.03
C PRO A 28 -13.28 4.13 0.78
N ILE A 29 -13.80 5.35 0.86
CA ILE A 29 -13.82 6.30 -0.27
C ILE A 29 -12.39 6.69 -0.64
N ARG A 30 -11.51 6.89 0.35
CA ARG A 30 -10.12 7.24 0.11
C ARG A 30 -9.37 6.14 -0.61
N GLY A 31 -9.57 4.87 -0.21
CA GLY A 31 -9.05 3.72 -0.95
C GLY A 31 -9.52 3.68 -2.41
N LYS A 32 -10.81 3.96 -2.65
CA LYS A 32 -11.37 4.05 -4.03
C LYS A 32 -10.78 5.21 -4.82
N ILE A 33 -10.50 6.36 -4.20
CA ILE A 33 -9.83 7.48 -4.87
C ILE A 33 -8.43 7.05 -5.34
N VAL A 34 -7.62 6.42 -4.49
CA VAL A 34 -6.28 5.94 -4.87
C VAL A 34 -6.36 4.96 -6.04
N GLN A 35 -7.30 4.00 -6.00
CA GLN A 35 -7.54 3.05 -7.10
C GLN A 35 -7.92 3.76 -8.41
N LEU A 36 -8.81 4.78 -8.35
CA LEU A 36 -9.23 5.56 -9.52
C LEU A 36 -8.09 6.36 -10.16
N LEU A 37 -7.08 6.73 -9.37
CA LEU A 37 -5.93 7.53 -9.80
C LEU A 37 -4.76 6.68 -10.32
N ASN A 38 -4.83 5.36 -10.21
CA ASN A 38 -3.79 4.48 -10.69
C ASN A 38 -3.55 4.67 -12.20
N LYS A 39 -2.35 5.11 -12.58
CA LYS A 39 -1.94 5.42 -13.97
C LYS A 39 -2.87 6.40 -14.70
N LYS A 40 -3.58 7.27 -13.97
CA LYS A 40 -4.51 8.26 -14.55
C LYS A 40 -4.29 9.63 -13.94
N GLN A 41 -4.53 10.65 -14.75
CA GLN A 41 -4.53 12.06 -14.36
C GLN A 41 -5.99 12.52 -14.26
N VAL A 42 -6.47 12.82 -13.08
CA VAL A 42 -7.91 13.09 -12.85
C VAL A 42 -8.07 14.29 -11.92
N ASN A 43 -8.96 15.22 -12.28
CA ASN A 43 -9.31 16.33 -11.42
C ASN A 43 -10.46 15.99 -10.45
N VAL A 44 -10.71 16.85 -9.46
CA VAL A 44 -11.73 16.64 -8.41
C VAL A 44 -13.12 16.37 -8.98
N VAL A 45 -13.53 17.11 -10.01
CA VAL A 45 -14.86 16.94 -10.63
C VAL A 45 -14.99 15.56 -11.27
N GLN A 46 -13.95 15.13 -11.97
CA GLN A 46 -13.91 13.80 -12.58
C GLN A 46 -13.89 12.69 -11.54
N ILE A 47 -13.12 12.83 -10.44
CA ILE A 47 -13.12 11.90 -9.31
C ILE A 47 -14.53 11.80 -8.73
N THR A 48 -15.16 12.92 -8.43
CA THR A 48 -16.52 12.97 -7.85
C THR A 48 -17.53 12.26 -8.76
N ARG A 49 -17.47 12.50 -10.08
CA ARG A 49 -18.35 11.85 -11.07
C ARG A 49 -18.14 10.33 -11.10
N ARG A 50 -16.90 9.87 -11.07
CA ARG A 50 -16.57 8.44 -11.07
C ARG A 50 -17.01 7.74 -9.77
N LEU A 51 -16.78 8.38 -8.62
CA LEU A 51 -17.26 7.88 -7.33
C LEU A 51 -18.78 7.77 -7.29
N LYS A 52 -19.50 8.77 -7.84
CA LYS A 52 -20.97 8.74 -7.94
C LYS A 52 -21.45 7.52 -8.76
N LYS A 53 -20.77 7.19 -9.86
CA LYS A 53 -21.07 5.99 -10.66
C LYS A 53 -20.84 4.67 -9.90
N LEU A 54 -19.92 4.68 -8.91
CA LEU A 54 -19.64 3.55 -8.02
C LEU A 54 -20.56 3.51 -6.78
N GLY A 55 -21.57 4.38 -6.70
CA GLY A 55 -22.52 4.44 -5.59
C GLY A 55 -22.14 5.42 -4.45
N TYR A 56 -20.95 6.02 -4.49
CA TYR A 56 -20.51 6.98 -3.47
C TYR A 56 -21.00 8.40 -3.77
N LYS A 57 -22.18 8.75 -3.26
CA LYS A 57 -22.79 10.07 -3.45
C LYS A 57 -22.28 11.07 -2.40
N LYS A 58 -21.16 11.75 -2.68
CA LYS A 58 -20.56 12.78 -1.81
C LYS A 58 -20.44 14.11 -2.51
N ALA A 59 -20.50 15.21 -1.76
CA ALA A 59 -20.27 16.56 -2.27
C ALA A 59 -18.82 16.75 -2.73
N VAL A 60 -18.60 17.64 -3.68
CA VAL A 60 -17.25 17.97 -4.20
C VAL A 60 -16.32 18.46 -3.07
N THR A 61 -16.85 19.22 -2.11
CA THR A 61 -16.12 19.70 -0.93
C THR A 61 -15.61 18.55 -0.08
N THR A 62 -16.43 17.52 0.16
CA THR A 62 -16.03 16.32 0.89
C THR A 62 -14.91 15.56 0.14
N ILE A 63 -15.03 15.44 -1.19
CA ILE A 63 -13.99 14.79 -1.99
C ILE A 63 -12.69 15.61 -1.97
N ARG A 64 -12.75 16.94 -1.98
CA ARG A 64 -11.54 17.78 -1.80
C ARG A 64 -10.85 17.50 -0.46
N HIS A 65 -11.61 17.36 0.63
CA HIS A 65 -11.06 17.02 1.93
C HIS A 65 -10.38 15.64 1.93
N HIS A 66 -11.00 14.61 1.35
CA HIS A 66 -10.38 13.30 1.18
C HIS A 66 -9.08 13.37 0.36
N ILE A 67 -9.05 14.15 -0.71
CA ILE A 67 -7.86 14.37 -1.54
C ILE A 67 -6.74 15.02 -0.74
N GLU A 68 -7.03 16.02 0.09
CA GLU A 68 -6.00 16.64 0.94
C GLU A 68 -5.40 15.65 1.95
N ILE A 69 -6.22 14.81 2.59
CA ILE A 69 -5.73 13.76 3.49
C ILE A 69 -4.80 12.80 2.74
N LEU A 70 -5.21 12.32 1.57
CA LEU A 70 -4.41 11.40 0.74
C LEU A 70 -3.11 12.03 0.25
N LYS A 71 -3.14 13.31 -0.12
CA LYS A 71 -1.95 14.06 -0.53
C LYS A 71 -0.96 14.22 0.63
N ASN A 72 -1.46 14.59 1.81
CA ASN A 72 -0.63 14.78 3.00
C ASN A 72 -0.02 13.46 3.51
N SER A 73 -0.65 12.31 3.22
CA SER A 73 -0.09 10.98 3.52
C SER A 73 0.87 10.45 2.45
N GLY A 74 1.07 11.17 1.34
CA GLY A 74 1.93 10.76 0.23
C GLY A 74 1.34 9.67 -0.69
N LEU A 75 0.05 9.34 -0.55
CA LEU A 75 -0.61 8.33 -1.39
C LEU A 75 -0.98 8.84 -2.78
N ILE A 76 -1.18 10.15 -2.91
CA ILE A 76 -1.45 10.83 -4.18
C ILE A 76 -0.68 12.14 -4.25
N GLU A 77 -0.50 12.63 -5.46
CA GLU A 77 0.21 13.89 -5.73
C GLU A 77 -0.48 14.71 -6.82
N ILE A 78 -0.17 16.01 -6.86
CA ILE A 78 -0.56 16.87 -7.98
C ILE A 78 0.43 16.63 -9.11
N ILE A 79 -0.05 16.12 -10.23
CA ILE A 79 0.79 15.78 -11.40
C ILE A 79 0.65 16.76 -12.54
N LYS A 80 -0.41 17.61 -12.52
CA LYS A 80 -0.64 18.63 -13.51
C LYS A 80 -1.48 19.77 -12.92
N ILE A 81 -1.15 20.99 -13.31
CA ILE A 81 -1.94 22.18 -13.02
C ILE A 81 -2.24 22.85 -14.35
N GLU A 82 -3.50 23.14 -14.60
CA GLU A 82 -3.95 23.89 -15.77
C GLU A 82 -4.63 25.19 -15.34
N GLU A 83 -4.38 26.26 -16.07
CA GLU A 83 -5.09 27.52 -15.95
C GLU A 83 -5.93 27.74 -17.21
N SER A 84 -7.20 28.06 -17.03
CA SER A 84 -8.09 28.42 -18.11
C SER A 84 -9.00 29.56 -17.67
N ARG A 85 -8.94 30.68 -18.36
CA ARG A 85 -9.75 31.88 -18.07
C ARG A 85 -9.69 32.32 -16.60
N GLY A 86 -8.49 32.33 -16.01
CA GLY A 86 -8.24 32.67 -14.60
C GLY A 86 -8.63 31.58 -13.58
N ALA A 87 -9.15 30.43 -14.01
CA ALA A 87 -9.48 29.31 -13.13
C ALA A 87 -8.37 28.25 -13.14
N ILE A 88 -7.88 27.89 -11.96
CA ILE A 88 -6.83 26.86 -11.77
C ILE A 88 -7.48 25.50 -11.54
N THR A 89 -7.13 24.53 -12.37
CA THR A 89 -7.53 23.13 -12.24
C THR A 89 -6.33 22.26 -11.91
N LYS A 90 -6.40 21.51 -10.79
CA LYS A 90 -5.38 20.56 -10.35
C LYS A 90 -5.79 19.15 -10.75
N TYR A 91 -4.84 18.42 -11.36
CA TYR A 91 -4.98 16.99 -11.66
C TYR A 91 -4.12 16.18 -10.73
N TYR A 92 -4.67 15.10 -10.24
CA TYR A 92 -4.06 14.20 -9.26
C TYR A 92 -3.75 12.87 -9.91
N GLY A 93 -2.69 12.23 -9.43
CA GLY A 93 -2.30 10.87 -9.76
C GLY A 93 -1.80 10.14 -8.53
N SER A 94 -1.66 8.83 -8.61
CA SER A 94 -1.11 8.00 -7.57
C SER A 94 0.08 7.21 -8.10
N SER A 95 1.19 7.28 -7.36
CA SER A 95 2.35 6.38 -7.51
C SER A 95 2.17 5.08 -6.71
N THR A 96 1.14 5.01 -5.87
CA THR A 96 0.83 3.84 -5.04
C THR A 96 -0.28 3.02 -5.70
N ARG A 97 -0.04 1.70 -5.83
CA ARG A 97 -1.03 0.74 -6.30
C ARG A 97 -1.60 -0.05 -5.12
N LEU A 98 -2.91 0.03 -4.92
CA LEU A 98 -3.62 -0.77 -3.94
C LEU A 98 -4.22 -1.99 -4.63
N LEU A 99 -3.87 -3.17 -4.13
CA LEU A 99 -4.45 -4.45 -4.53
C LEU A 99 -5.41 -4.88 -3.43
N ASP A 100 -6.68 -5.01 -3.78
CA ASP A 100 -7.78 -5.36 -2.86
C ASP A 100 -8.44 -6.64 -3.37
N PHE A 101 -7.86 -7.77 -2.98
CA PHE A 101 -8.34 -9.11 -3.33
C PHE A 101 -8.33 -10.01 -2.10
N THR A 102 -9.24 -10.96 -2.06
CA THR A 102 -9.24 -12.03 -1.06
C THR A 102 -8.44 -13.21 -1.60
N LEU A 103 -7.58 -13.79 -0.77
CA LEU A 103 -6.87 -15.02 -1.13
C LEU A 103 -7.88 -16.19 -1.25
N PRO A 104 -7.70 -17.08 -2.24
CA PRO A 104 -8.48 -18.30 -2.33
C PRO A 104 -8.20 -19.21 -1.13
N SER A 105 -9.18 -20.02 -0.71
CA SER A 105 -9.08 -20.89 0.46
C SER A 105 -8.00 -21.98 0.34
N ASP A 106 -7.66 -22.37 -0.88
CA ASP A 106 -6.65 -23.36 -1.25
C ASP A 106 -5.27 -22.75 -1.56
N PHE A 107 -5.07 -21.47 -1.19
CA PHE A 107 -3.83 -20.73 -1.50
C PHE A 107 -2.58 -21.46 -0.96
N ASP A 108 -2.60 -21.88 0.29
CA ASP A 108 -1.45 -22.51 0.91
C ASP A 108 -1.13 -23.89 0.30
N GLU A 109 -2.13 -24.64 -0.10
CA GLU A 109 -1.96 -25.92 -0.81
C GLU A 109 -1.27 -25.71 -2.16
N ASN A 110 -1.72 -24.72 -2.92
CA ASN A 110 -1.23 -24.45 -4.27
C ASN A 110 0.15 -23.77 -4.30
N TYR A 111 0.46 -22.93 -3.32
CA TYR A 111 1.62 -22.05 -3.39
C TYR A 111 2.73 -22.33 -2.35
N SER A 112 2.54 -23.22 -1.36
CA SER A 112 3.53 -23.51 -0.31
C SER A 112 4.91 -23.90 -0.87
N LYS A 113 4.95 -24.75 -1.92
CA LYS A 113 6.21 -25.15 -2.57
C LYS A 113 6.91 -23.97 -3.27
N ILE A 114 6.13 -23.08 -3.90
CA ILE A 114 6.65 -21.88 -4.56
C ILE A 114 7.17 -20.91 -3.50
N ILE A 115 6.44 -20.72 -2.39
CA ILE A 115 6.85 -19.88 -1.26
C ILE A 115 8.17 -20.38 -0.70
N SER A 116 8.28 -21.66 -0.37
CA SER A 116 9.52 -22.27 0.16
C SER A 116 10.71 -22.08 -0.79
N LYS A 117 10.53 -22.41 -2.08
CA LYS A 117 11.57 -22.24 -3.10
C LYS A 117 12.00 -20.79 -3.27
N THR A 118 11.03 -19.86 -3.23
CA THR A 118 11.29 -18.42 -3.36
C THR A 118 12.02 -17.90 -2.12
N SER A 119 11.59 -18.30 -0.92
CA SER A 119 12.25 -17.95 0.35
C SER A 119 13.72 -18.35 0.35
N SER A 120 14.04 -19.57 -0.11
CA SER A 120 15.43 -20.05 -0.21
C SER A 120 16.29 -19.23 -1.20
N LYS A 121 15.66 -18.69 -2.26
CA LYS A 121 16.35 -17.80 -3.21
C LYS A 121 16.53 -16.40 -2.62
N LEU A 122 15.49 -15.88 -1.96
CA LEU A 122 15.53 -14.57 -1.33
C LEU A 122 16.54 -14.51 -0.18
N ASP A 123 16.76 -15.61 0.55
CA ASP A 123 17.77 -15.69 1.61
C ASP A 123 19.17 -15.33 1.09
N LYS A 124 19.52 -15.77 -0.13
CA LYS A 124 20.79 -15.42 -0.79
C LYS A 124 20.94 -13.93 -1.08
N VAL A 125 19.84 -13.22 -1.30
CA VAL A 125 19.81 -11.77 -1.60
C VAL A 125 19.73 -10.96 -0.30
N ILE A 126 18.84 -11.37 0.61
CA ILE A 126 18.55 -10.65 1.85
C ILE A 126 19.57 -10.95 2.93
N GLY A 127 20.12 -12.16 2.98
CA GLY A 127 21.07 -12.60 4.00
C GLY A 127 22.27 -11.66 4.19
N PRO A 128 22.95 -11.19 3.13
CA PRO A 128 24.00 -10.18 3.24
C PRO A 128 23.53 -8.85 3.83
N ILE A 129 22.30 -8.42 3.50
CA ILE A 129 21.70 -7.18 4.04
C ILE A 129 21.44 -7.35 5.54
N LEU A 130 20.84 -8.47 5.95
CA LEU A 130 20.56 -8.78 7.35
C LEU A 130 21.83 -8.90 8.18
N LYS A 131 22.91 -9.46 7.64
CA LYS A 131 24.22 -9.56 8.33
C LYS A 131 24.80 -8.18 8.65
N ASN A 132 24.60 -7.18 7.79
CA ASN A 132 25.05 -5.81 8.06
C ASN A 132 24.28 -5.16 9.23
N PHE A 133 23.04 -5.62 9.49
CA PHE A 133 22.20 -5.11 10.58
C PHE A 133 22.37 -5.88 11.89
N SER A 134 23.00 -7.05 11.89
CA SER A 134 22.98 -8.03 12.98
C SER A 134 23.78 -7.63 14.24
N LYS A 135 24.39 -6.46 14.30
CA LYS A 135 25.22 -6.01 15.45
C LYS A 135 24.41 -5.51 16.65
N THR A 136 23.09 -5.40 16.57
CA THR A 136 22.26 -4.83 17.63
C THR A 136 21.13 -5.78 18.04
N ARG A 137 21.06 -6.11 19.36
CA ARG A 137 20.02 -6.98 19.94
C ARG A 137 18.78 -6.24 20.44
N LYS A 138 18.66 -4.93 20.24
CA LYS A 138 17.49 -4.16 20.66
C LYS A 138 16.29 -4.45 19.76
N ILE A 139 15.13 -4.81 20.33
CA ILE A 139 13.89 -5.15 19.60
C ILE A 139 13.48 -4.05 18.62
N GLN A 140 13.56 -2.78 19.02
CA GLN A 140 13.26 -1.65 18.13
C GLN A 140 14.16 -1.62 16.89
N GLN A 141 15.45 -1.94 17.04
CA GLN A 141 16.39 -2.00 15.93
C GLN A 141 16.11 -3.19 15.01
N ILE A 142 15.72 -4.34 15.56
CA ILE A 142 15.31 -5.51 14.76
C ILE A 142 14.08 -5.18 13.94
N ASN A 143 13.07 -4.55 14.51
CA ASN A 143 11.85 -4.16 13.81
C ASN A 143 12.16 -3.11 12.71
N TYR A 144 13.04 -2.16 12.98
CA TYR A 144 13.49 -1.19 11.99
C TYR A 144 14.23 -1.87 10.82
N ASN A 145 15.11 -2.81 11.12
CA ASN A 145 15.85 -3.56 10.10
C ASN A 145 14.89 -4.37 9.21
N ASN A 146 13.92 -5.05 9.82
CA ASN A 146 12.88 -5.77 9.09
C ASN A 146 12.05 -4.82 8.21
N TYR A 147 11.70 -3.63 8.72
CA TYR A 147 11.03 -2.60 7.93
C TYR A 147 11.84 -2.21 6.70
N ILE A 148 13.15 -1.94 6.85
CA ILE A 148 14.03 -1.58 5.73
C ILE A 148 14.11 -2.71 4.69
N VAL A 149 14.26 -3.95 5.13
CA VAL A 149 14.28 -5.11 4.21
C VAL A 149 12.97 -5.21 3.44
N MET A 150 11.83 -5.09 4.13
CA MET A 150 10.52 -5.16 3.49
C MET A 150 10.31 -3.99 2.50
N GLU A 151 10.80 -2.79 2.82
CA GLU A 151 10.71 -1.64 1.92
C GLU A 151 11.57 -1.84 0.65
N ILE A 152 12.79 -2.38 0.80
CA ILE A 152 13.64 -2.77 -0.33
C ILE A 152 12.92 -3.80 -1.21
N MET A 153 12.36 -4.84 -0.60
CA MET A 153 11.64 -5.89 -1.31
C MET A 153 10.41 -5.35 -2.03
N ASN A 154 9.61 -4.51 -1.37
CA ASN A 154 8.43 -3.89 -1.95
C ASN A 154 8.79 -3.07 -3.20
N ARG A 155 9.80 -2.21 -3.12
CA ARG A 155 10.26 -1.41 -4.28
C ARG A 155 10.82 -2.28 -5.39
N SER A 156 11.58 -3.31 -5.06
CA SER A 156 12.15 -4.25 -6.05
C SER A 156 11.04 -5.02 -6.77
N MET A 157 10.08 -5.56 -6.04
CA MET A 157 8.92 -6.27 -6.60
C MET A 157 8.05 -5.32 -7.45
N THR A 158 7.79 -4.11 -6.96
CA THR A 158 7.08 -3.08 -7.74
C THR A 158 7.79 -2.79 -9.06
N SER A 159 9.11 -2.62 -9.02
CA SER A 159 9.91 -2.41 -10.24
C SER A 159 9.80 -3.59 -11.23
N LEU A 160 9.73 -4.83 -10.74
CA LEU A 160 9.55 -6.00 -11.60
C LEU A 160 8.14 -6.09 -12.18
N LEU A 161 7.12 -5.89 -11.35
CA LEU A 161 5.72 -6.03 -11.74
C LEU A 161 5.19 -4.87 -12.61
N GLU A 162 5.82 -3.69 -12.51
CA GLU A 162 5.44 -2.50 -13.27
C GLU A 162 6.35 -2.26 -14.51
N LYS A 163 7.35 -3.13 -14.76
CA LYS A 163 8.10 -3.12 -16.02
C LYS A 163 7.10 -3.37 -17.17
N LYS A 164 7.10 -2.45 -18.12
CA LYS A 164 6.42 -2.62 -19.40
C LYS A 164 7.33 -3.36 -20.36
#